data_235f7c1b97e635510ef4170bc68a91d2
#
_entry.id   235f7c1b97e635510ef4170bc68a91d2
#
_cell.length_a   1.000
_cell.length_b   1.000
_cell.length_c   1.000
_cell.angle_alpha   90.00
_cell.angle_beta   90.00
_cell.angle_gamma   90.00
#
_symmetry.space_group_name_H-M   'P 1'
#
loop_
_entity.id
_entity.type
_entity.pdbx_description
1 polymer ?
#
loop_
_entity_poly.entity_id
_entity_poly.type
_entity_poly.pdbx_seq_one_letter_code
_entity_poly.pdbx_strand_id
1 'polypeptide(L)'
;RRHGRLTSEQGHGEPNPTYIAAGHRAMEAVASRLAEATGEYTMAGGTWGEVFDVPLTAHFLGGAAIGGDPSTGVVDQWHRVFGHPGISITDGSTISANLGVNPSLTITAQAERAMALWPRKGSRDPRPAPPTLDP
;
A
#
# COMPACT_ATOMS: atom_id res chain seq x y z
N ARG A 1 3.53 2.92 21.17
CA ARG A 1 4.11 1.73 21.85
C ARG A 1 3.33 1.43 23.12
N ARG A 2 2.78 0.23 23.25
CA ARG A 2 2.28 -0.30 24.53
C ARG A 2 3.14 -1.49 24.93
N HIS A 3 3.67 -1.47 26.17
CA HIS A 3 4.52 -2.57 26.72
C HIS A 3 5.70 -2.98 25.83
N GLY A 4 6.35 -2.03 25.15
CA GLY A 4 7.49 -2.31 24.27
C GLY A 4 7.16 -2.92 22.91
N ARG A 5 5.88 -3.17 22.60
CA ARG A 5 5.42 -3.68 21.31
C ARG A 5 4.93 -2.56 20.41
N LEU A 6 5.12 -2.71 19.10
CA LEU A 6 4.44 -1.87 18.11
C LEU A 6 2.97 -2.27 18.11
N THR A 7 2.10 -1.28 18.16
CA THR A 7 0.65 -1.43 18.05
C THR A 7 0.14 -0.45 17.02
N SER A 8 -0.96 -0.78 16.37
CA SER A 8 -1.73 0.12 15.53
C SER A 8 -3.08 0.35 16.18
N GLU A 9 -3.65 1.51 15.94
CA GLU A 9 -5.02 1.86 16.30
C GLU A 9 -5.65 2.62 15.12
N GLN A 10 -6.96 2.60 15.04
CA GLN A 10 -7.68 3.35 14.02
C GLN A 10 -7.37 4.84 14.17
N GLY A 11 -7.01 5.48 13.07
CA GLY A 11 -6.83 6.93 13.00
C GLY A 11 -8.17 7.68 12.96
N HIS A 12 -8.13 8.91 12.48
CA HIS A 12 -9.34 9.71 12.30
C HIS A 12 -10.18 9.19 11.12
N GLY A 13 -11.50 9.29 11.22
CA GLY A 13 -12.47 8.89 10.19
C GLY A 13 -13.21 7.60 10.52
N GLU A 14 -14.01 7.16 9.56
CA GLU A 14 -14.75 5.91 9.67
C GLU A 14 -13.81 4.70 9.68
N PRO A 15 -14.07 3.69 10.52
CA PRO A 15 -13.27 2.48 10.54
C PRO A 15 -13.38 1.71 9.21
N ASN A 16 -12.35 0.96 8.87
CA ASN A 16 -12.40 0.08 7.71
C ASN A 16 -13.52 -0.95 7.88
N PRO A 17 -14.37 -1.13 6.85
CA PRO A 17 -15.43 -2.13 6.93
C PRO A 17 -14.82 -3.54 6.98
N THR A 18 -15.40 -4.41 7.79
CA THR A 18 -15.04 -5.84 7.86
C THR A 18 -15.74 -6.64 6.75
N TYR A 19 -16.76 -6.04 6.14
CA TYR A 19 -17.58 -6.64 5.09
C TYR A 19 -17.83 -5.65 3.95
N ILE A 20 -17.63 -6.08 2.71
CA ILE A 20 -17.85 -5.29 1.50
C ILE A 20 -18.99 -5.88 0.68
N ALA A 21 -20.21 -5.46 0.93
CA ALA A 21 -21.43 -5.99 0.29
C ALA A 21 -21.38 -5.96 -1.25
N ALA A 22 -20.78 -4.93 -1.85
CA ALA A 22 -20.65 -4.84 -3.30
C ALA A 22 -19.74 -5.95 -3.87
N GLY A 23 -18.66 -6.29 -3.17
CA GLY A 23 -17.77 -7.38 -3.53
C GLY A 23 -18.47 -8.74 -3.47
N HIS A 24 -19.26 -8.98 -2.42
CA HIS A 24 -20.03 -10.23 -2.28
C HIS A 24 -21.05 -10.41 -3.39
N ARG A 25 -21.84 -9.37 -3.70
CA ARG A 25 -22.77 -9.42 -4.83
C ARG A 25 -22.07 -9.69 -6.16
N ALA A 26 -20.88 -9.13 -6.38
CA ALA A 26 -20.10 -9.40 -7.59
C ALA A 26 -19.62 -10.87 -7.64
N MET A 27 -19.12 -11.41 -6.52
CA MET A 27 -18.70 -12.81 -6.43
C MET A 27 -19.86 -13.80 -6.68
N GLU A 28 -21.03 -13.54 -6.09
CA GLU A 28 -22.24 -14.32 -6.29
C GLU A 28 -22.69 -14.31 -7.76
N ALA A 29 -22.67 -13.14 -8.40
CA ALA A 29 -23.02 -13.02 -9.81
C ALA A 29 -22.03 -13.79 -10.71
N VAL A 30 -20.73 -13.73 -10.42
CA VAL A 30 -19.72 -14.50 -11.16
C VAL A 30 -19.91 -16.01 -10.93
N ALA A 31 -20.11 -16.45 -9.69
CA ALA A 31 -20.34 -17.85 -9.36
C ALA A 31 -21.56 -18.41 -10.08
N SER A 32 -22.67 -17.67 -10.10
CA SER A 32 -23.89 -18.08 -10.81
C SER A 32 -23.64 -18.22 -12.32
N ARG A 33 -22.95 -17.29 -12.94
CA ARG A 33 -22.60 -17.34 -14.37
C ARG A 33 -21.66 -18.50 -14.71
N LEU A 34 -20.71 -18.79 -13.84
CA LEU A 34 -19.83 -19.94 -14.03
C LEU A 34 -20.61 -21.25 -13.92
N ALA A 35 -21.50 -21.40 -12.93
CA ALA A 35 -22.35 -22.57 -12.78
C ALA A 35 -23.25 -22.79 -14.02
N GLU A 36 -23.86 -21.72 -14.55
CA GLU A 36 -24.65 -21.77 -15.80
C GLU A 36 -23.82 -22.23 -16.99
N ALA A 37 -22.58 -21.72 -17.12
CA ALA A 37 -21.72 -21.99 -18.27
C ALA A 37 -21.08 -23.38 -18.23
N THR A 38 -20.75 -23.90 -17.04
CA THR A 38 -20.03 -25.16 -16.87
C THR A 38 -20.95 -26.33 -16.55
N GLY A 39 -22.15 -26.09 -16.05
CA GLY A 39 -23.05 -27.07 -15.47
C GLY A 39 -22.58 -27.62 -14.11
N GLU A 40 -21.51 -27.08 -13.54
CA GLU A 40 -20.95 -27.49 -12.27
C GLU A 40 -21.37 -26.54 -11.14
N TYR A 41 -21.50 -27.08 -9.93
CA TYR A 41 -21.77 -26.27 -8.76
C TYR A 41 -20.59 -25.33 -8.48
N THR A 42 -20.83 -24.04 -8.48
CA THR A 42 -19.85 -23.02 -8.17
C THR A 42 -20.36 -22.17 -7.01
N MET A 43 -19.57 -22.07 -5.95
CA MET A 43 -19.89 -21.28 -4.76
C MET A 43 -19.08 -19.99 -4.75
N ALA A 44 -19.72 -18.88 -4.40
CA ALA A 44 -19.00 -17.67 -4.09
C ALA A 44 -18.10 -17.90 -2.86
N GLY A 45 -16.79 -17.68 -3.04
CA GLY A 45 -15.83 -17.83 -1.95
C GLY A 45 -15.85 -16.62 -1.01
N GLY A 46 -15.53 -16.87 0.25
CA GLY A 46 -15.27 -15.85 1.25
C GLY A 46 -13.90 -16.05 1.89
N THR A 47 -13.48 -15.13 2.71
CA THR A 47 -12.25 -15.26 3.51
C THR A 47 -12.59 -15.64 4.96
N TRP A 48 -11.63 -16.25 5.64
CA TRP A 48 -11.75 -16.47 7.09
C TRP A 48 -11.97 -15.17 7.86
N GLY A 49 -11.55 -14.03 7.30
CA GLY A 49 -11.80 -12.71 7.87
C GLY A 49 -13.29 -12.39 8.02
N GLU A 50 -14.13 -12.84 7.08
CA GLU A 50 -15.58 -12.63 7.15
C GLU A 50 -16.23 -13.47 8.25
N VAL A 51 -15.72 -14.70 8.45
CA VAL A 51 -16.22 -15.58 9.52
C VAL A 51 -15.91 -15.03 10.91
N PHE A 52 -14.76 -14.38 11.07
CA PHE A 52 -14.29 -13.84 12.34
C PHE A 52 -14.48 -12.33 12.48
N ASP A 53 -15.14 -11.67 11.52
CA ASP A 53 -15.32 -10.22 11.47
C ASP A 53 -14.01 -9.44 11.55
N VAL A 54 -12.98 -9.94 10.84
CA VAL A 54 -11.64 -9.35 10.77
C VAL A 54 -11.33 -8.98 9.33
N PRO A 55 -11.03 -7.69 9.04
CA PRO A 55 -10.64 -7.29 7.70
C PRO A 55 -9.30 -7.93 7.33
N LEU A 56 -9.26 -8.66 6.20
CA LEU A 56 -8.06 -9.25 5.65
C LEU A 56 -7.69 -8.56 4.34
N THR A 57 -6.42 -8.22 4.20
CA THR A 57 -5.86 -7.70 2.96
C THR A 57 -4.44 -8.21 2.77
N ALA A 58 -4.04 -8.40 1.52
CA ALA A 58 -2.66 -8.68 1.12
C ALA A 58 -2.00 -7.45 0.47
N HIS A 59 -2.75 -6.37 0.25
CA HIS A 59 -2.30 -5.18 -0.47
C HIS A 59 -2.21 -3.99 0.48
N PHE A 60 -1.16 -3.99 1.31
CA PHE A 60 -0.89 -2.89 2.23
C PHE A 60 -0.27 -1.72 1.48
N LEU A 61 -1.00 -0.62 1.36
CA LEU A 61 -0.58 0.59 0.67
C LEU A 61 -0.64 1.79 1.62
N GLY A 62 0.23 2.78 1.37
CA GLY A 62 0.24 4.01 2.15
C GLY A 62 1.01 3.91 3.47
N GLY A 63 1.11 5.03 4.16
CA GLY A 63 1.85 5.19 5.41
C GLY A 63 3.19 5.90 5.25
N ALA A 64 3.81 5.89 4.07
CA ALA A 64 5.04 6.63 3.77
C ALA A 64 4.93 7.34 2.41
N ALA A 65 3.87 8.09 2.22
CA ALA A 65 3.56 8.76 0.96
C ALA A 65 4.70 9.69 0.48
N ILE A 66 4.85 9.77 -0.84
CA ILE A 66 5.76 10.71 -1.48
C ILE A 66 5.16 12.11 -1.35
N GLY A 67 5.95 13.07 -0.87
CA GLY A 67 5.56 14.48 -0.74
C GLY A 67 6.59 15.44 -1.29
N GLY A 68 6.19 16.68 -1.45
CA GLY A 68 7.10 17.79 -1.80
C GLY A 68 7.97 18.23 -0.63
N ASP A 69 7.46 18.05 0.58
CA ASP A 69 8.07 18.43 1.85
C ASP A 69 7.55 17.56 3.01
N PRO A 70 8.11 17.68 4.22
CA PRO A 70 7.71 16.87 5.38
C PRO A 70 6.27 17.07 5.86
N SER A 71 5.58 18.13 5.47
CA SER A 71 4.18 18.37 5.82
C SER A 71 3.21 17.62 4.90
N THR A 72 3.67 17.24 3.72
CA THR A 72 2.86 16.59 2.68
C THR A 72 3.20 15.13 2.44
N GLY A 73 4.32 14.64 2.98
CA GLY A 73 4.73 13.24 2.84
C GLY A 73 5.82 12.81 3.81
N VAL A 74 6.21 11.56 3.71
CA VAL A 74 7.27 10.94 4.51
C VAL A 74 8.56 10.83 3.73
N VAL A 75 8.47 10.62 2.42
CA VAL A 75 9.60 10.52 1.51
C VAL A 75 9.52 11.54 0.39
N ASP A 76 10.67 11.94 -0.12
CA ASP A 76 10.77 12.80 -1.29
C ASP A 76 10.52 12.03 -2.60
N GLN A 77 10.53 12.73 -3.73
CA GLN A 77 10.35 12.14 -5.06
C GLN A 77 11.44 11.13 -5.47
N TRP A 78 12.55 11.05 -4.74
CA TRP A 78 13.61 10.05 -4.89
C TRP A 78 13.52 8.95 -3.84
N HIS A 79 12.39 8.85 -3.13
CA HIS A 79 12.12 7.87 -2.08
C HIS A 79 13.02 7.97 -0.82
N ARG A 80 13.68 9.12 -0.60
CA ARG A 80 14.47 9.35 0.62
C ARG A 80 13.56 9.88 1.73
N VAL A 81 13.73 9.35 2.93
CA VAL A 81 12.97 9.80 4.11
C VAL A 81 13.41 11.22 4.49
N PHE A 82 12.46 12.12 4.65
CA PHE A 82 12.75 13.49 5.11
C PHE A 82 13.45 13.45 6.47
N GLY A 83 14.50 14.26 6.62
CA GLY A 83 15.35 14.29 7.81
C GLY A 83 16.32 13.09 7.95
N HIS A 84 16.17 12.05 7.12
CA HIS A 84 17.00 10.84 7.16
C HIS A 84 17.44 10.42 5.75
N PRO A 85 18.30 11.20 5.08
CA PRO A 85 18.65 11.01 3.67
C PRO A 85 19.34 9.68 3.35
N GLY A 86 19.85 8.99 4.36
CA GLY A 86 20.42 7.64 4.23
C GLY A 86 19.40 6.51 4.26
N ILE A 87 18.10 6.81 4.46
CA ILE A 87 17.02 5.84 4.47
C ILE A 87 16.12 6.07 3.26
N SER A 88 15.79 5.02 2.54
CA SER A 88 14.84 5.07 1.42
C SER A 88 13.75 4.01 1.61
N ILE A 89 12.54 4.35 1.17
CA ILE A 89 11.37 3.48 1.21
C ILE A 89 10.90 3.26 -0.22
N THR A 90 10.85 2.00 -0.68
CA THR A 90 10.55 1.66 -2.07
C THR A 90 9.46 0.60 -2.22
N ASP A 91 8.73 0.34 -1.16
CA ASP A 91 7.64 -0.65 -1.13
C ASP A 91 6.24 0.01 -1.29
N GLY A 92 5.20 -0.79 -1.08
CA GLY A 92 3.81 -0.33 -1.19
C GLY A 92 3.41 0.81 -0.25
N SER A 93 4.20 1.08 0.80
CA SER A 93 3.91 2.17 1.72
C SER A 93 4.05 3.56 1.07
N THR A 94 4.78 3.68 -0.04
CA THR A 94 4.90 4.93 -0.80
C THR A 94 3.72 5.20 -1.74
N ILE A 95 2.85 4.23 -1.96
CA ILE A 95 1.62 4.38 -2.76
C ILE A 95 0.57 5.08 -1.92
N SER A 96 0.18 6.29 -2.30
CA SER A 96 -0.68 7.16 -1.50
C SER A 96 -2.19 6.94 -1.68
N ALA A 97 -2.60 6.06 -2.59
CA ALA A 97 -4.01 5.83 -2.90
C ALA A 97 -4.28 4.38 -3.30
N ASN A 98 -5.52 3.94 -3.12
CA ASN A 98 -5.97 2.66 -3.65
C ASN A 98 -6.02 2.72 -5.18
N LEU A 99 -5.33 1.79 -5.84
CA LEU A 99 -5.21 1.75 -7.30
C LEU A 99 -6.42 1.10 -7.99
N GLY A 100 -7.32 0.48 -7.24
CA GLY A 100 -8.46 -0.28 -7.78
C GLY A 100 -8.07 -1.58 -8.51
N VAL A 101 -6.78 -1.93 -8.50
CA VAL A 101 -6.20 -3.12 -9.13
C VAL A 101 -5.08 -3.68 -8.25
N ASN A 102 -4.58 -4.86 -8.62
CA ASN A 102 -3.42 -5.45 -7.93
C ASN A 102 -2.22 -4.50 -7.99
N PRO A 103 -1.61 -4.10 -6.85
CA PRO A 103 -0.61 -3.05 -6.80
C PRO A 103 0.82 -3.50 -7.16
N SER A 104 1.09 -4.79 -7.32
CA SER A 104 2.44 -5.33 -7.47
C SER A 104 3.23 -4.68 -8.62
N LEU A 105 2.59 -4.47 -9.77
CA LEU A 105 3.24 -3.83 -10.92
C LEU A 105 3.62 -2.38 -10.63
N THR A 106 2.73 -1.62 -9.99
CA THR A 106 2.98 -0.23 -9.64
C THR A 106 4.07 -0.10 -8.59
N ILE A 107 4.06 -0.97 -7.57
CA ILE A 107 5.12 -1.02 -6.54
C ILE A 107 6.46 -1.31 -7.18
N THR A 108 6.53 -2.32 -8.06
CA THR A 108 7.77 -2.67 -8.77
C THR A 108 8.25 -1.52 -9.64
N ALA A 109 7.37 -0.89 -10.41
CA ALA A 109 7.74 0.23 -11.27
C ALA A 109 8.30 1.43 -10.48
N GLN A 110 7.73 1.72 -9.29
CA GLN A 110 8.26 2.77 -8.42
C GLN A 110 9.62 2.39 -7.80
N ALA A 111 9.80 1.14 -7.39
CA ALA A 111 11.06 0.64 -6.87
C ALA A 111 12.16 0.70 -7.95
N GLU A 112 11.87 0.25 -9.17
CA GLU A 112 12.79 0.33 -10.32
C GLU A 112 13.16 1.78 -10.62
N ARG A 113 12.19 2.69 -10.64
CA ARG A 113 12.44 4.12 -10.81
C ARG A 113 13.37 4.67 -9.73
N ALA A 114 13.13 4.33 -8.46
CA ALA A 114 13.98 4.77 -7.37
C ALA A 114 15.42 4.27 -7.55
N MET A 115 15.60 3.01 -7.93
CA MET A 115 16.92 2.42 -8.18
C MET A 115 17.61 3.02 -9.40
N ALA A 116 16.89 3.32 -10.46
CA ALA A 116 17.46 3.98 -11.65
C ALA A 116 18.02 5.39 -11.33
N LEU A 117 17.46 6.06 -10.33
CA LEU A 117 17.91 7.37 -9.86
C LEU A 117 19.01 7.29 -8.79
N TRP A 118 19.35 6.08 -8.34
CA TRP A 118 20.36 5.89 -7.30
C TRP A 118 21.77 6.17 -7.85
N PRO A 119 22.61 6.94 -7.13
CA PRO A 119 23.99 7.18 -7.59
C PRO A 119 24.81 5.88 -7.56
N ARG A 120 25.69 5.73 -8.53
CA ARG A 120 26.65 4.61 -8.52
C ARG A 120 27.60 4.72 -7.33
N LYS A 121 27.99 3.58 -6.77
CA LYS A 121 28.97 3.55 -5.68
C LYS A 121 30.22 4.36 -6.03
N GLY A 122 30.58 5.29 -5.16
CA GLY A 122 31.74 6.17 -5.34
C GLY A 122 31.51 7.38 -6.25
N SER A 123 30.32 7.53 -6.84
CA SER A 123 29.95 8.73 -7.59
C SER A 123 29.28 9.76 -6.68
N ARG A 124 29.42 11.04 -7.07
CA ARG A 124 28.65 12.10 -6.40
C ARG A 124 27.15 11.86 -6.65
N ASP A 125 26.36 12.04 -5.62
CA ASP A 125 24.90 12.00 -5.75
C ASP A 125 24.42 13.23 -6.55
N PRO A 126 23.80 13.04 -7.75
CA PRO A 126 23.30 14.13 -8.56
C PRO A 126 21.95 14.67 -8.07
N ARG A 127 21.29 13.97 -7.14
CA ARG A 127 20.00 14.38 -6.62
C ARG A 127 20.18 15.61 -5.73
N PRO A 128 19.24 16.57 -5.74
CA PRO A 128 19.31 17.72 -4.83
C PRO A 128 19.31 17.26 -3.37
N ALA A 129 19.86 18.08 -2.50
CA ALA A 129 19.77 17.82 -1.06
C ALA A 129 18.29 17.74 -0.66
N PRO A 130 17.89 16.74 0.15
CA PRO A 130 16.52 16.68 0.65
C PRO A 130 16.23 17.89 1.53
N PRO A 131 14.97 18.35 1.59
CA PRO A 131 14.57 19.35 2.56
C PRO A 131 14.94 18.93 3.98
N THR A 132 15.49 19.83 4.75
CA THR A 132 15.75 19.60 6.18
C THR A 132 14.45 19.67 6.96
N LEU A 133 14.33 18.84 8.00
CA LEU A 133 13.31 19.08 9.01
C LEU A 133 13.77 20.30 9.80
N ASP A 134 13.00 21.37 9.79
CA ASP A 134 13.21 22.45 10.75
C ASP A 134 12.93 21.89 12.15
N PRO A 135 13.76 22.21 13.14
CA PRO A 135 13.64 21.69 14.49
C PRO A 135 12.36 22.12 15.20
#